data_251c02b94ac355ecf6ce8592da303d37
#
_entry.id   251c02b94ac355ecf6ce8592da303d37
#
_cell.length_a   1.000
_cell.length_b   1.000
_cell.length_c   1.000
_cell.angle_alpha   90.00
_cell.angle_beta   90.00
_cell.angle_gamma   90.00
#
_symmetry.space_group_name_H-M   'P 1'
#
loop_
_entity.id
_entity.type
_entity.pdbx_description
1 polymer ?
#
loop_
_entity_poly.entity_id
_entity_poly.type
_entity_poly.pdbx_seq_one_letter_code
_entity_poly.pdbx_strand_id
1 'polypeptide(L)'
;MSRLFSDVLPEWPLDEVEAGLASVTETDVLVALELAENGRRLNARDFMALVSPAASPYLEMMARIARDVTVRQFGRSIQLFTPLYLANYCTNQCVYCGFNTKNHIHRSMLTMDEVEAEGKVIAATGLRNILLLTGDAPKLTGPAYIAEAARRLRPYFPSIGVEVYSMSEDDYRMLVDAGVDSFTMFQETYNEELYLKLHPAGPKRDFRFRLNAPDRAARAGMRSVNVGALLGLDQWRRDAFYTGLHADWIQATYPGVDIAVSAPRMRPHEGSFNDIHPASERDLVQYIQALRLYLPAAGITLSTRERPFLRDRLIGLGITKISAGVSTAVGGHAHAAQDAAEEHDTAQFEIADDRDVDQMIAAIEAQGYQPVCKSWEPLDEAYACGKSA
;
A
#
# COMPACT_ATOMS: atom_id res chain seq x y z
N MET A 1 -22.33 -14.65 -12.47
CA MET A 1 -21.02 -14.04 -12.18
C MET A 1 -21.06 -13.52 -10.75
N SER A 2 -20.03 -13.73 -9.94
CA SER A 2 -19.95 -13.14 -8.60
C SER A 2 -19.85 -11.61 -8.73
N ARG A 3 -20.53 -10.89 -7.83
CA ARG A 3 -20.48 -9.43 -7.74
C ARG A 3 -19.03 -8.98 -7.49
N LEU A 4 -18.61 -7.88 -8.07
CA LEU A 4 -17.30 -7.28 -7.94
C LEU A 4 -17.40 -5.87 -7.31
N PHE A 5 -16.30 -5.29 -6.85
CA PHE A 5 -16.36 -3.94 -6.27
C PHE A 5 -16.82 -2.88 -7.30
N SER A 6 -16.52 -3.06 -8.58
CA SER A 6 -17.07 -2.20 -9.65
C SER A 6 -18.59 -2.18 -9.74
N ASP A 7 -19.28 -3.19 -9.16
CA ASP A 7 -20.74 -3.25 -9.07
C ASP A 7 -21.28 -2.59 -7.79
N VAL A 8 -20.41 -2.34 -6.81
CA VAL A 8 -20.72 -1.63 -5.56
C VAL A 8 -20.50 -0.13 -5.70
N LEU A 9 -19.45 0.26 -6.44
CA LEU A 9 -19.08 1.67 -6.60
C LEU A 9 -20.26 2.57 -7.06
N PRO A 10 -21.14 2.17 -8.00
CA PRO A 10 -22.29 2.97 -8.42
C PRO A 10 -23.39 3.14 -7.35
N GLU A 11 -23.38 2.37 -6.25
CA GLU A 11 -24.31 2.55 -5.13
C GLU A 11 -23.97 3.79 -4.29
N TRP A 12 -22.78 4.35 -4.53
CA TRP A 12 -22.24 5.54 -3.87
C TRP A 12 -21.82 6.56 -4.94
N PRO A 13 -22.76 7.28 -5.59
CA PRO A 13 -22.42 8.27 -6.59
C PRO A 13 -21.52 9.36 -6.00
N LEU A 14 -20.60 9.87 -6.81
CA LEU A 14 -19.55 10.80 -6.36
C LEU A 14 -20.13 12.08 -5.73
N ASP A 15 -21.15 12.63 -6.36
CA ASP A 15 -21.87 13.83 -5.89
C ASP A 15 -22.64 13.58 -4.58
N GLU A 16 -23.23 12.40 -4.41
CA GLU A 16 -23.90 12.02 -3.16
C GLU A 16 -22.89 11.82 -2.03
N VAL A 17 -21.74 11.24 -2.30
CA VAL A 17 -20.65 11.11 -1.31
C VAL A 17 -20.13 12.47 -0.91
N GLU A 18 -19.92 13.39 -1.85
CA GLU A 18 -19.49 14.75 -1.58
C GLU A 18 -20.51 15.51 -0.73
N ALA A 19 -21.78 15.46 -1.11
CA ALA A 19 -22.88 16.05 -0.35
C ALA A 19 -23.00 15.41 1.05
N GLY A 20 -22.85 14.09 1.13
CA GLY A 20 -22.85 13.35 2.39
C GLY A 20 -21.74 13.82 3.32
N LEU A 21 -20.49 13.88 2.84
CA LEU A 21 -19.33 14.36 3.61
C LEU A 21 -19.53 15.80 4.12
N ALA A 22 -20.16 16.66 3.32
CA ALA A 22 -20.43 18.06 3.68
C ALA A 22 -21.57 18.20 4.69
N SER A 23 -22.53 17.27 4.70
CA SER A 23 -23.72 17.31 5.56
C SER A 23 -23.54 16.65 6.92
N VAL A 24 -22.42 15.96 7.15
CA VAL A 24 -22.12 15.32 8.44
C VAL A 24 -22.14 16.35 9.57
N THR A 25 -22.86 16.01 10.65
CA THR A 25 -22.95 16.82 11.86
C THR A 25 -21.97 16.35 12.93
N GLU A 26 -21.75 17.19 13.94
CA GLU A 26 -21.02 16.83 15.15
C GLU A 26 -21.61 15.60 15.84
N THR A 27 -22.93 15.50 15.89
CA THR A 27 -23.65 14.37 16.50
C THR A 27 -23.31 13.06 15.79
N ASP A 28 -23.24 13.05 14.45
CA ASP A 28 -22.88 11.85 13.68
C ASP A 28 -21.46 11.39 14.01
N VAL A 29 -20.53 12.34 14.16
CA VAL A 29 -19.14 12.02 14.56
C VAL A 29 -19.10 11.41 15.96
N LEU A 30 -19.79 12.01 16.93
CA LEU A 30 -19.80 11.53 18.32
C LEU A 30 -20.42 10.13 18.41
N VAL A 31 -21.51 9.87 17.69
CA VAL A 31 -22.13 8.53 17.60
C VAL A 31 -21.14 7.50 17.02
N ALA A 32 -20.45 7.82 15.93
CA ALA A 32 -19.47 6.93 15.34
C ALA A 32 -18.28 6.63 16.30
N LEU A 33 -17.83 7.64 17.05
CA LEU A 33 -16.77 7.48 18.04
C LEU A 33 -17.22 6.62 19.23
N GLU A 34 -18.44 6.82 19.74
CA GLU A 34 -19.02 6.00 20.81
C GLU A 34 -19.15 4.53 20.37
N LEU A 35 -19.64 4.27 19.16
CA LEU A 35 -19.72 2.92 18.60
C LEU A 35 -18.33 2.27 18.54
N ALA A 36 -17.33 2.99 18.03
CA ALA A 36 -15.96 2.47 17.90
C ALA A 36 -15.32 2.20 19.29
N GLU A 37 -15.49 3.09 20.26
CA GLU A 37 -14.98 2.95 21.63
C GLU A 37 -15.57 1.70 22.31
N ASN A 38 -16.86 1.43 22.08
CA ASN A 38 -17.56 0.25 22.59
C ASN A 38 -17.30 -1.02 21.76
N GLY A 39 -16.39 -0.99 20.77
CA GLY A 39 -16.03 -2.14 19.95
C GLY A 39 -17.14 -2.61 19.00
N ARG A 40 -18.11 -1.74 18.68
CA ARG A 40 -19.17 -2.03 17.71
C ARG A 40 -18.66 -1.81 16.30
N ARG A 41 -19.11 -2.66 15.37
CA ARG A 41 -18.81 -2.50 13.95
C ARG A 41 -19.42 -1.20 13.43
N LEU A 42 -18.61 -0.38 12.79
CA LEU A 42 -19.05 0.81 12.07
C LEU A 42 -19.60 0.43 10.69
N ASN A 43 -20.58 1.16 10.21
CA ASN A 43 -21.07 1.09 8.85
C ASN A 43 -20.42 2.19 7.96
N ALA A 44 -20.74 2.20 6.67
CA ALA A 44 -20.17 3.16 5.72
C ALA A 44 -20.51 4.63 6.08
N ARG A 45 -21.67 4.91 6.66
CA ARG A 45 -22.03 6.28 7.08
C ARG A 45 -21.27 6.72 8.32
N ASP A 46 -21.03 5.81 9.26
CA ASP A 46 -20.17 6.07 10.42
C ASP A 46 -18.74 6.37 9.97
N PHE A 47 -18.24 5.63 8.98
CA PHE A 47 -16.92 5.90 8.38
C PHE A 47 -16.90 7.25 7.66
N MET A 48 -17.93 7.57 6.89
CA MET A 48 -18.11 8.88 6.26
C MET A 48 -18.04 10.01 7.31
N ALA A 49 -18.68 9.83 8.46
CA ALA A 49 -18.62 10.78 9.54
C ALA A 49 -17.18 11.01 10.04
N LEU A 50 -16.40 9.94 10.21
CA LEU A 50 -15.02 10.03 10.71
C LEU A 50 -14.02 10.64 9.71
N VAL A 51 -14.25 10.51 8.40
CA VAL A 51 -13.42 11.15 7.37
C VAL A 51 -13.91 12.53 6.97
N SER A 52 -15.07 12.98 7.47
CA SER A 52 -15.68 14.28 7.16
C SER A 52 -14.90 15.47 7.77
N PRO A 53 -15.15 16.70 7.31
CA PRO A 53 -14.64 17.90 7.96
C PRO A 53 -15.08 18.03 9.43
N ALA A 54 -16.30 17.58 9.78
CA ALA A 54 -16.85 17.64 11.12
C ALA A 54 -16.06 16.86 12.16
N ALA A 55 -15.31 15.80 11.73
CA ALA A 55 -14.47 15.01 12.64
C ALA A 55 -13.11 15.68 12.96
N SER A 56 -12.70 16.71 12.20
CA SER A 56 -11.40 17.35 12.41
C SER A 56 -11.15 17.90 13.82
N PRO A 57 -12.14 18.40 14.58
CA PRO A 57 -11.96 18.81 15.98
C PRO A 57 -11.72 17.63 16.95
N TYR A 58 -12.08 16.40 16.55
CA TYR A 58 -12.08 15.20 17.39
C TYR A 58 -10.86 14.30 17.20
N LEU A 59 -9.81 14.76 16.52
CA LEU A 59 -8.61 13.94 16.23
C LEU A 59 -7.96 13.34 17.47
N GLU A 60 -7.94 14.05 18.60
CA GLU A 60 -7.37 13.52 19.84
C GLU A 60 -8.20 12.35 20.38
N MET A 61 -9.53 12.45 20.33
CA MET A 61 -10.42 11.35 20.71
C MET A 61 -10.26 10.17 19.76
N MET A 62 -10.22 10.43 18.44
CA MET A 62 -9.96 9.41 17.42
C MET A 62 -8.62 8.71 17.68
N ALA A 63 -7.56 9.46 18.00
CA ALA A 63 -6.23 8.92 18.27
C ALA A 63 -6.23 7.96 19.47
N ARG A 64 -6.89 8.34 20.55
CA ARG A 64 -7.02 7.50 21.77
C ARG A 64 -7.71 6.19 21.44
N ILE A 65 -8.88 6.25 20.81
CA ILE A 65 -9.65 5.06 20.45
C ILE A 65 -8.89 4.19 19.43
N ALA A 66 -8.30 4.81 18.38
CA ALA A 66 -7.52 4.10 17.36
C ALA A 66 -6.30 3.37 17.96
N ARG A 67 -5.61 3.98 18.92
CA ARG A 67 -4.53 3.34 19.66
C ARG A 67 -5.02 2.11 20.42
N ASP A 68 -6.12 2.23 21.15
CA ASP A 68 -6.67 1.13 21.95
C ASP A 68 -7.15 -0.01 21.05
N VAL A 69 -7.78 0.30 19.91
CA VAL A 69 -8.17 -0.68 18.89
C VAL A 69 -6.92 -1.36 18.31
N THR A 70 -5.88 -0.59 17.94
CA THR A 70 -4.65 -1.14 17.38
C THR A 70 -3.96 -2.10 18.34
N VAL A 71 -3.84 -1.71 19.61
CA VAL A 71 -3.19 -2.56 20.63
C VAL A 71 -4.00 -3.84 20.90
N ARG A 72 -5.32 -3.78 20.89
CA ARG A 72 -6.18 -4.97 21.04
C ARG A 72 -6.03 -5.95 19.87
N GLN A 73 -5.90 -5.43 18.63
CA GLN A 73 -5.88 -6.26 17.42
C GLN A 73 -4.48 -6.77 17.05
N PHE A 74 -3.45 -5.95 17.24
CA PHE A 74 -2.10 -6.20 16.73
C PHE A 74 -1.02 -6.20 17.84
N GLY A 75 -1.39 -5.92 19.10
CA GLY A 75 -0.42 -5.69 20.15
C GLY A 75 0.39 -4.41 19.89
N ARG A 76 1.58 -4.37 20.48
CA ARG A 76 2.56 -3.28 20.26
C ARG A 76 3.64 -3.75 19.28
N SER A 77 3.24 -4.16 18.08
CA SER A 77 4.17 -4.62 17.05
C SER A 77 4.01 -3.81 15.77
N ILE A 78 5.14 -3.56 15.11
CA ILE A 78 5.20 -2.88 13.81
C ILE A 78 6.00 -3.77 12.86
N GLN A 79 5.37 -4.20 11.77
CA GLN A 79 6.01 -4.96 10.71
C GLN A 79 6.93 -4.07 9.87
N LEU A 80 8.12 -4.58 9.55
CA LEU A 80 9.06 -3.94 8.62
C LEU A 80 9.09 -4.67 7.29
N PHE A 81 9.24 -3.90 6.20
CA PHE A 81 9.47 -4.40 4.86
C PHE A 81 10.29 -3.39 4.05
N THR A 82 10.80 -3.84 2.91
CA THR A 82 11.41 -2.94 1.93
C THR A 82 10.92 -3.28 0.52
N PRO A 83 10.77 -2.28 -0.37
CA PRO A 83 10.54 -2.52 -1.80
C PRO A 83 11.82 -2.91 -2.50
N LEU A 84 11.69 -3.77 -3.54
CA LEU A 84 12.70 -4.03 -4.54
C LEU A 84 12.13 -3.73 -5.92
N TYR A 85 12.66 -2.72 -6.59
CA TYR A 85 12.30 -2.36 -7.94
C TYR A 85 13.05 -3.25 -8.93
N LEU A 86 12.30 -4.14 -9.59
CA LEU A 86 12.85 -5.09 -10.58
C LEU A 86 13.09 -4.42 -11.94
N ALA A 87 12.27 -3.43 -12.29
CA ALA A 87 12.35 -2.72 -13.56
C ALA A 87 11.56 -1.40 -13.52
N ASN A 88 11.97 -0.41 -14.31
CA ASN A 88 11.26 0.85 -14.50
C ASN A 88 10.71 1.06 -15.93
N TYR A 89 10.78 0.04 -16.80
CA TYR A 89 10.07 0.07 -18.07
C TYR A 89 8.56 0.15 -17.84
N CYS A 90 7.90 1.11 -18.51
CA CYS A 90 6.46 1.32 -18.41
C CYS A 90 5.88 1.73 -19.77
N THR A 91 4.69 1.24 -20.10
CA THR A 91 3.95 1.59 -21.32
C THR A 91 2.85 2.62 -21.08
N ASN A 92 2.60 2.98 -19.82
CA ASN A 92 1.58 3.96 -19.43
C ASN A 92 2.09 5.41 -19.51
N GLN A 93 1.13 6.32 -19.61
CA GLN A 93 1.36 7.76 -19.61
C GLN A 93 0.72 8.44 -18.39
N CYS A 94 0.86 7.84 -17.22
CA CYS A 94 0.36 8.43 -15.96
C CYS A 94 1.07 9.77 -15.72
N VAL A 95 0.31 10.87 -15.66
CA VAL A 95 0.87 12.23 -15.61
C VAL A 95 1.67 12.54 -14.34
N TYR A 96 1.43 11.78 -13.28
CA TYR A 96 1.99 11.96 -11.94
C TYR A 96 3.12 10.97 -11.59
N CYS A 97 3.61 10.18 -12.54
CA CYS A 97 4.54 9.08 -12.25
C CYS A 97 5.87 9.27 -12.96
N GLY A 98 6.99 9.16 -12.23
CA GLY A 98 8.34 9.22 -12.79
C GLY A 98 8.58 8.19 -13.89
N PHE A 99 7.94 7.02 -13.81
CA PHE A 99 8.04 5.96 -14.84
C PHE A 99 7.19 6.20 -16.09
N ASN A 100 6.49 7.33 -16.20
CA ASN A 100 5.74 7.70 -17.42
C ASN A 100 6.61 7.46 -18.66
N THR A 101 6.03 6.77 -19.67
CA THR A 101 6.77 6.42 -20.90
C THR A 101 7.29 7.63 -21.67
N LYS A 102 6.78 8.84 -21.41
CA LYS A 102 7.25 10.11 -22.00
C LYS A 102 8.42 10.75 -21.26
N ASN A 103 8.71 10.29 -20.03
CA ASN A 103 9.84 10.82 -19.27
C ASN A 103 11.15 10.24 -19.81
N HIS A 104 12.17 11.10 -19.94
CA HIS A 104 13.49 10.74 -20.40
C HIS A 104 14.36 10.32 -19.20
N ILE A 105 14.06 9.15 -18.62
CA ILE A 105 14.84 8.55 -17.54
C ILE A 105 15.62 7.34 -18.05
N HIS A 106 16.67 6.97 -17.37
CA HIS A 106 17.37 5.71 -17.63
C HIS A 106 16.43 4.52 -17.36
N ARG A 107 16.26 3.64 -18.36
CA ARG A 107 15.40 2.47 -18.25
C ARG A 107 16.23 1.22 -18.05
N SER A 108 15.92 0.47 -17.00
CA SER A 108 16.63 -0.76 -16.65
C SER A 108 15.67 -1.85 -16.18
N MET A 109 16.16 -3.07 -16.22
CA MET A 109 15.48 -4.28 -15.74
C MET A 109 16.54 -5.23 -15.22
N LEU A 110 16.37 -5.75 -14.02
CA LEU A 110 17.30 -6.67 -13.40
C LEU A 110 17.28 -8.03 -14.11
N THR A 111 18.45 -8.62 -14.29
CA THR A 111 18.62 -10.06 -14.56
C THR A 111 18.29 -10.85 -13.31
N MET A 112 18.06 -12.16 -13.45
CA MET A 112 17.77 -13.02 -12.29
C MET A 112 18.93 -13.12 -11.30
N ASP A 113 20.16 -12.99 -11.77
CA ASP A 113 21.34 -13.00 -10.91
C ASP A 113 21.46 -11.69 -10.12
N GLU A 114 21.11 -10.55 -10.73
CA GLU A 114 21.01 -9.25 -10.02
C GLU A 114 19.85 -9.24 -9.02
N VAL A 115 18.68 -9.82 -9.36
CA VAL A 115 17.56 -10.01 -8.42
C VAL A 115 18.00 -10.77 -7.18
N GLU A 116 18.76 -11.86 -7.37
CA GLU A 116 19.26 -12.65 -6.25
C GLU A 116 20.31 -11.88 -5.43
N ALA A 117 21.20 -11.12 -6.09
CA ALA A 117 22.18 -10.29 -5.40
C ALA A 117 21.52 -9.22 -4.52
N GLU A 118 20.54 -8.49 -5.07
CA GLU A 118 19.71 -7.53 -4.33
C GLU A 118 19.02 -8.19 -3.12
N GLY A 119 18.41 -9.36 -3.34
CA GLY A 119 17.75 -10.13 -2.29
C GLY A 119 18.70 -10.51 -1.14
N LYS A 120 19.93 -10.89 -1.44
CA LYS A 120 20.94 -11.20 -0.42
C LYS A 120 21.32 -9.99 0.43
N VAL A 121 21.48 -8.82 -0.21
CA VAL A 121 21.79 -7.57 0.50
C VAL A 121 20.64 -7.20 1.42
N ILE A 122 19.40 -7.22 0.93
CA ILE A 122 18.21 -6.93 1.74
C ILE A 122 18.07 -7.94 2.89
N ALA A 123 18.22 -9.24 2.63
CA ALA A 123 18.11 -10.28 3.66
C ALA A 123 19.19 -10.16 4.75
N ALA A 124 20.37 -9.62 4.41
CA ALA A 124 21.45 -9.37 5.38
C ALA A 124 21.09 -8.30 6.41
N THR A 125 20.14 -7.40 6.12
CA THR A 125 19.59 -6.42 7.10
C THR A 125 18.66 -7.06 8.14
N GLY A 126 18.35 -8.35 8.04
CA GLY A 126 17.40 -9.04 8.91
C GLY A 126 15.96 -9.06 8.40
N LEU A 127 15.62 -8.29 7.37
CA LEU A 127 14.28 -8.31 6.78
C LEU A 127 13.94 -9.66 6.15
N ARG A 128 12.71 -10.13 6.37
CA ARG A 128 12.15 -11.38 5.83
C ARG A 128 10.85 -11.15 5.05
N ASN A 129 10.52 -9.89 4.78
CA ASN A 129 9.34 -9.46 4.06
C ASN A 129 9.75 -8.43 3.00
N ILE A 130 9.53 -8.76 1.72
CA ILE A 130 9.93 -7.95 0.58
C ILE A 130 8.73 -7.63 -0.31
N LEU A 131 8.73 -6.45 -0.94
CA LEU A 131 7.72 -6.04 -1.91
C LEU A 131 8.37 -5.83 -3.27
N LEU A 132 8.00 -6.62 -4.27
CA LEU A 132 8.53 -6.53 -5.63
C LEU A 132 7.72 -5.53 -6.45
N LEU A 133 8.40 -4.61 -7.13
CA LEU A 133 7.78 -3.60 -7.98
C LEU A 133 8.32 -3.65 -9.41
N THR A 134 7.43 -3.37 -10.36
CA THR A 134 7.79 -3.11 -11.76
C THR A 134 6.96 -1.96 -12.31
N GLY A 135 7.47 -1.29 -13.34
CA GLY A 135 6.58 -0.54 -14.24
C GLY A 135 5.67 -1.51 -15.01
N ASP A 136 4.64 -0.96 -15.65
CA ASP A 136 3.67 -1.71 -16.43
C ASP A 136 4.20 -1.92 -17.88
N ALA A 137 4.95 -2.98 -18.08
CA ALA A 137 5.52 -3.38 -19.38
C ALA A 137 5.40 -4.90 -19.60
N PRO A 138 4.18 -5.45 -19.78
CA PRO A 138 3.94 -6.90 -19.80
C PRO A 138 4.77 -7.71 -20.81
N LYS A 139 5.25 -7.06 -21.88
CA LYS A 139 6.12 -7.72 -22.87
C LYS A 139 7.57 -7.89 -22.42
N LEU A 140 8.03 -7.12 -21.42
CA LEU A 140 9.38 -7.17 -20.86
C LEU A 140 9.35 -7.81 -19.47
N THR A 141 8.51 -7.27 -18.59
CA THR A 141 8.34 -7.71 -17.21
C THR A 141 6.99 -8.40 -17.03
N GLY A 142 6.74 -9.43 -17.85
CA GLY A 142 5.51 -10.22 -17.81
C GLY A 142 5.39 -11.06 -16.53
N PRO A 143 4.22 -11.71 -16.30
CA PRO A 143 4.00 -12.53 -15.10
C PRO A 143 5.05 -13.60 -14.89
N ALA A 144 5.56 -14.21 -15.98
CA ALA A 144 6.62 -15.22 -15.90
C ALA A 144 7.96 -14.67 -15.35
N TYR A 145 8.32 -13.43 -15.71
CA TYR A 145 9.52 -12.76 -15.18
C TYR A 145 9.36 -12.49 -13.67
N ILE A 146 8.21 -11.98 -13.26
CA ILE A 146 7.93 -11.68 -11.83
C ILE A 146 7.88 -12.98 -11.02
N ALA A 147 7.26 -14.03 -11.56
CA ALA A 147 7.23 -15.36 -10.95
C ALA A 147 8.64 -15.95 -10.76
N GLU A 148 9.52 -15.81 -11.76
CA GLU A 148 10.89 -16.28 -11.65
C GLU A 148 11.69 -15.48 -10.62
N ALA A 149 11.53 -14.15 -10.58
CA ALA A 149 12.12 -13.31 -9.54
C ALA A 149 11.66 -13.75 -8.13
N ALA A 150 10.37 -14.04 -7.96
CA ALA A 150 9.84 -14.54 -6.69
C ALA A 150 10.48 -15.88 -6.30
N ARG A 151 10.61 -16.85 -7.24
CA ARG A 151 11.27 -18.14 -6.96
C ARG A 151 12.73 -17.97 -6.53
N ARG A 152 13.48 -17.06 -7.18
CA ARG A 152 14.88 -16.75 -6.81
C ARG A 152 15.00 -16.15 -5.41
N LEU A 153 14.00 -15.38 -4.98
CA LEU A 153 13.98 -14.70 -3.69
C LEU A 153 13.42 -15.57 -2.56
N ARG A 154 12.66 -16.63 -2.87
CA ARG A 154 12.01 -17.51 -1.90
C ARG A 154 12.95 -18.08 -0.81
N PRO A 155 14.22 -18.45 -1.10
CA PRO A 155 15.13 -18.91 -0.06
C PRO A 155 15.50 -17.87 1.00
N TYR A 156 15.32 -16.60 0.71
CA TYR A 156 15.67 -15.47 1.58
C TYR A 156 14.45 -14.85 2.27
N PHE A 157 13.28 -14.92 1.62
CA PHE A 157 12.06 -14.25 2.08
C PHE A 157 10.88 -15.22 2.11
N PRO A 158 10.43 -15.62 3.31
CA PRO A 158 9.21 -16.41 3.46
C PRO A 158 7.93 -15.64 3.04
N SER A 159 7.95 -14.31 3.05
CA SER A 159 6.85 -13.47 2.57
C SER A 159 7.31 -12.55 1.44
N ILE A 160 6.68 -12.72 0.28
CA ILE A 160 6.96 -11.96 -0.94
C ILE A 160 5.67 -11.31 -1.43
N GLY A 161 5.63 -9.99 -1.34
CA GLY A 161 4.54 -9.19 -1.91
C GLY A 161 4.86 -8.68 -3.31
N VAL A 162 3.84 -8.31 -4.06
CA VAL A 162 3.98 -7.61 -5.34
C VAL A 162 3.13 -6.34 -5.38
N GLU A 163 3.71 -5.27 -5.91
CA GLU A 163 3.01 -4.03 -6.31
C GLU A 163 3.28 -3.82 -7.80
N VAL A 164 2.45 -4.43 -8.62
CA VAL A 164 2.62 -4.51 -10.05
C VAL A 164 1.32 -4.13 -10.78
N TYR A 165 1.33 -4.12 -12.10
CA TYR A 165 0.16 -3.79 -12.90
C TYR A 165 -0.98 -4.81 -12.76
N SER A 166 -2.19 -4.41 -13.20
CA SER A 166 -3.38 -5.26 -13.17
C SER A 166 -3.22 -6.44 -14.13
N MET A 167 -3.45 -7.65 -13.64
CA MET A 167 -3.29 -8.92 -14.36
C MET A 167 -4.60 -9.70 -14.40
N SER A 168 -4.63 -10.76 -15.21
CA SER A 168 -5.68 -11.77 -15.18
C SER A 168 -5.61 -12.60 -13.89
N GLU A 169 -6.68 -13.32 -13.56
CA GLU A 169 -6.70 -14.22 -12.41
C GLU A 169 -5.67 -15.36 -12.56
N ASP A 170 -5.50 -15.86 -13.80
CA ASP A 170 -4.51 -16.93 -14.08
C ASP A 170 -3.06 -16.42 -13.93
N ASP A 171 -2.79 -15.17 -14.33
CA ASP A 171 -1.47 -14.56 -14.09
C ASP A 171 -1.19 -14.40 -12.60
N TYR A 172 -2.18 -13.94 -11.81
CA TYR A 172 -2.00 -13.88 -10.36
C TYR A 172 -1.81 -15.26 -9.74
N ARG A 173 -2.50 -16.29 -10.24
CA ARG A 173 -2.30 -17.68 -9.79
C ARG A 173 -0.88 -18.17 -10.08
N MET A 174 -0.31 -17.83 -11.26
CA MET A 174 1.09 -18.12 -11.56
C MET A 174 2.04 -17.47 -10.53
N LEU A 175 1.76 -16.24 -10.07
CA LEU A 175 2.56 -15.58 -9.04
C LEU A 175 2.42 -16.30 -7.67
N VAL A 176 1.20 -16.71 -7.30
CA VAL A 176 0.96 -17.48 -6.07
C VAL A 176 1.72 -18.81 -6.09
N ASP A 177 1.65 -19.54 -7.21
CA ASP A 177 2.39 -20.79 -7.40
C ASP A 177 3.92 -20.61 -7.36
N ALA A 178 4.40 -19.39 -7.62
CA ALA A 178 5.81 -19.02 -7.51
C ALA A 178 6.22 -18.58 -6.09
N GLY A 179 5.27 -18.52 -5.14
CA GLY A 179 5.50 -18.15 -3.75
C GLY A 179 5.21 -16.70 -3.39
N VAL A 180 4.55 -15.95 -4.28
CA VAL A 180 4.00 -14.61 -3.92
C VAL A 180 2.78 -14.81 -3.03
N ASP A 181 2.74 -14.13 -1.89
CA ASP A 181 1.68 -14.28 -0.89
C ASP A 181 0.83 -13.01 -0.70
N SER A 182 1.29 -11.86 -1.18
CA SER A 182 0.56 -10.62 -1.01
C SER A 182 0.56 -9.73 -2.25
N PHE A 183 -0.54 -9.00 -2.44
CA PHE A 183 -0.77 -8.12 -3.57
C PHE A 183 -1.11 -6.72 -3.10
N THR A 184 -0.45 -5.71 -3.65
CA THR A 184 -0.73 -4.29 -3.42
C THR A 184 -1.20 -3.64 -4.72
N MET A 185 -2.34 -2.93 -4.67
CA MET A 185 -2.85 -2.16 -5.79
C MET A 185 -3.48 -0.85 -5.32
N PHE A 186 -2.92 0.27 -5.76
CA PHE A 186 -3.56 1.57 -5.59
C PHE A 186 -4.47 1.86 -6.77
N GLN A 187 -5.75 2.17 -6.47
CA GLN A 187 -6.68 2.63 -7.49
C GLN A 187 -6.29 4.02 -8.02
N GLU A 188 -5.45 4.72 -7.29
CA GLU A 188 -4.98 6.08 -7.48
C GLU A 188 -6.06 7.10 -7.10
N THR A 189 -7.20 7.14 -7.81
CA THR A 189 -8.44 7.84 -7.43
C THR A 189 -9.66 7.00 -7.84
N TYR A 190 -10.75 7.12 -7.10
CA TYR A 190 -12.03 6.46 -7.42
C TYR A 190 -12.94 7.33 -8.29
N ASN A 191 -12.52 8.56 -8.61
CA ASN A 191 -13.19 9.42 -9.58
C ASN A 191 -12.82 8.98 -11.01
N GLU A 192 -13.70 8.21 -11.66
CA GLU A 192 -13.44 7.63 -12.99
C GLU A 192 -13.16 8.70 -14.06
N GLU A 193 -13.85 9.84 -14.03
CA GLU A 193 -13.61 10.92 -14.99
C GLU A 193 -12.20 11.49 -14.84
N LEU A 194 -11.79 11.78 -13.60
CA LEU A 194 -10.44 12.27 -13.30
C LEU A 194 -9.40 11.19 -13.60
N TYR A 195 -9.68 9.93 -13.24
CA TYR A 195 -8.79 8.81 -13.51
C TYR A 195 -8.40 8.72 -15.00
N LEU A 196 -9.39 8.87 -15.91
CA LEU A 196 -9.14 8.84 -17.34
C LEU A 196 -8.29 10.01 -17.85
N LYS A 197 -8.37 11.18 -17.19
CA LYS A 197 -7.51 12.34 -17.48
C LYS A 197 -6.07 12.11 -16.99
N LEU A 198 -5.91 11.50 -15.82
CA LEU A 198 -4.62 11.19 -15.22
C LEU A 198 -3.89 10.04 -15.96
N HIS A 199 -4.63 9.17 -16.66
CA HIS A 199 -4.11 8.02 -17.40
C HIS A 199 -4.51 8.12 -18.89
N PRO A 200 -3.93 9.07 -19.64
CA PRO A 200 -4.36 9.35 -21.02
C PRO A 200 -4.09 8.21 -22.00
N ALA A 201 -3.10 7.35 -21.73
CA ALA A 201 -2.78 6.20 -22.57
C ALA A 201 -2.08 5.08 -21.78
N GLY A 202 -2.14 3.88 -22.37
CA GLY A 202 -1.57 2.65 -21.79
C GLY A 202 -2.62 1.76 -21.13
N PRO A 203 -2.24 0.52 -20.75
CA PRO A 203 -3.18 -0.46 -20.19
C PRO A 203 -3.77 -0.03 -18.84
N LYS A 204 -3.06 0.77 -18.04
CA LYS A 204 -3.56 1.31 -16.76
C LYS A 204 -4.81 2.19 -16.93
N ARG A 205 -5.09 2.67 -18.17
CA ARG A 205 -6.28 3.46 -18.48
C ARG A 205 -7.59 2.70 -18.24
N ASP A 206 -7.59 1.37 -18.27
CA ASP A 206 -8.78 0.57 -17.98
C ASP A 206 -9.10 0.63 -16.47
N PHE A 207 -9.97 1.59 -16.13
CA PHE A 207 -10.39 1.87 -14.75
C PHE A 207 -11.00 0.65 -14.08
N ARG A 208 -11.94 -0.04 -14.74
CA ARG A 208 -12.66 -1.17 -14.15
C ARG A 208 -11.78 -2.41 -14.02
N PHE A 209 -10.93 -2.66 -15.01
CA PHE A 209 -9.97 -3.75 -14.93
C PHE A 209 -9.01 -3.56 -13.77
N ARG A 210 -8.55 -2.31 -13.52
CA ARG A 210 -7.71 -2.00 -12.37
C ARG A 210 -8.49 -2.09 -11.04
N LEU A 211 -9.68 -1.50 -10.98
CA LEU A 211 -10.52 -1.50 -9.78
C LEU A 211 -10.81 -2.92 -9.26
N ASN A 212 -11.03 -3.88 -10.16
CA ASN A 212 -11.32 -5.27 -9.81
C ASN A 212 -10.04 -6.16 -9.74
N ALA A 213 -8.84 -5.59 -9.79
CA ALA A 213 -7.61 -6.37 -9.63
C ALA A 213 -7.48 -7.02 -8.23
N PRO A 214 -7.85 -6.34 -7.12
CA PRO A 214 -7.89 -6.94 -5.79
C PRO A 214 -8.80 -8.17 -5.70
N ASP A 215 -9.99 -8.13 -6.31
CA ASP A 215 -10.91 -9.28 -6.38
C ASP A 215 -10.27 -10.47 -7.12
N ARG A 216 -9.59 -10.22 -8.26
CA ARG A 216 -8.90 -11.27 -9.01
C ARG A 216 -7.72 -11.86 -8.25
N ALA A 217 -6.94 -11.03 -7.57
CA ALA A 217 -5.83 -11.47 -6.74
C ALA A 217 -6.32 -12.34 -5.57
N ALA A 218 -7.41 -11.93 -4.89
CA ALA A 218 -8.03 -12.69 -3.82
C ALA A 218 -8.51 -14.08 -4.32
N ARG A 219 -9.20 -14.14 -5.47
CA ARG A 219 -9.66 -15.42 -6.08
C ARG A 219 -8.50 -16.30 -6.55
N ALA A 220 -7.41 -15.69 -6.96
CA ALA A 220 -6.19 -16.43 -7.35
C ALA A 220 -5.46 -17.08 -6.16
N GLY A 221 -5.82 -16.73 -4.92
CA GLY A 221 -5.24 -17.32 -3.71
C GLY A 221 -4.18 -16.44 -3.03
N MET A 222 -4.11 -15.14 -3.36
CA MET A 222 -3.28 -14.21 -2.57
C MET A 222 -3.77 -14.21 -1.12
N ARG A 223 -2.86 -14.46 -0.19
CA ARG A 223 -3.14 -14.47 1.25
C ARG A 223 -3.50 -13.08 1.78
N SER A 224 -2.88 -12.05 1.25
CA SER A 224 -3.11 -10.68 1.68
C SER A 224 -3.29 -9.75 0.48
N VAL A 225 -4.23 -8.81 0.61
CA VAL A 225 -4.51 -7.78 -0.39
C VAL A 225 -4.43 -6.41 0.27
N ASN A 226 -3.67 -5.50 -0.32
CA ASN A 226 -3.49 -4.12 0.13
C ASN A 226 -4.05 -3.17 -0.93
N VAL A 227 -5.00 -2.34 -0.53
CA VAL A 227 -5.63 -1.34 -1.40
C VAL A 227 -5.31 0.08 -0.95
N GLY A 228 -5.52 1.07 -1.83
CA GLY A 228 -5.27 2.46 -1.50
C GLY A 228 -5.62 3.41 -2.63
N ALA A 229 -5.53 4.70 -2.33
CA ALA A 229 -5.55 5.79 -3.29
C ALA A 229 -4.32 6.69 -3.08
N LEU A 230 -3.87 7.35 -4.14
CA LEU A 230 -2.76 8.31 -4.07
C LEU A 230 -3.33 9.68 -3.68
N LEU A 231 -3.25 10.00 -2.38
CA LEU A 231 -3.79 11.24 -1.84
C LEU A 231 -3.09 12.45 -2.46
N GLY A 232 -3.87 13.35 -3.01
CA GLY A 232 -3.39 14.54 -3.69
C GLY A 232 -3.76 14.58 -5.18
N LEU A 233 -4.25 13.48 -5.76
CA LEU A 233 -4.78 13.48 -7.13
C LEU A 233 -6.21 14.03 -7.19
N ASP A 234 -7.03 13.71 -6.21
CA ASP A 234 -8.40 14.24 -6.02
C ASP A 234 -8.59 14.71 -4.58
N GLN A 235 -9.79 15.12 -4.23
CA GLN A 235 -10.20 15.45 -2.86
C GLN A 235 -10.02 14.23 -1.95
N TRP A 236 -9.07 14.29 -1.02
CA TRP A 236 -8.63 13.15 -0.24
C TRP A 236 -9.76 12.45 0.54
N ARG A 237 -10.78 13.19 1.00
CA ARG A 237 -11.90 12.62 1.76
C ARG A 237 -12.75 11.67 0.93
N ARG A 238 -12.93 11.99 -0.36
CA ARG A 238 -13.63 11.10 -1.31
C ARG A 238 -12.85 9.82 -1.53
N ASP A 239 -11.58 9.94 -1.89
CA ASP A 239 -10.72 8.77 -2.14
C ASP A 239 -10.52 7.94 -0.86
N ALA A 240 -10.42 8.57 0.31
CA ALA A 240 -10.37 7.90 1.60
C ALA A 240 -11.63 7.07 1.85
N PHE A 241 -12.82 7.64 1.62
CA PHE A 241 -14.10 6.98 1.80
C PHE A 241 -14.22 5.75 0.89
N TYR A 242 -13.96 5.90 -0.40
CA TYR A 242 -14.04 4.77 -1.34
C TYR A 242 -12.97 3.70 -1.07
N THR A 243 -11.78 4.10 -0.66
CA THR A 243 -10.73 3.13 -0.26
C THR A 243 -11.20 2.28 0.93
N GLY A 244 -11.81 2.91 1.93
CA GLY A 244 -12.37 2.18 3.07
C GLY A 244 -13.49 1.23 2.67
N LEU A 245 -14.41 1.65 1.78
CA LEU A 245 -15.45 0.78 1.23
C LEU A 245 -14.87 -0.39 0.44
N HIS A 246 -13.84 -0.14 -0.38
CA HIS A 246 -13.18 -1.20 -1.15
C HIS A 246 -12.50 -2.22 -0.24
N ALA A 247 -11.83 -1.76 0.81
CA ALA A 247 -11.22 -2.64 1.80
C ALA A 247 -12.27 -3.46 2.57
N ASP A 248 -13.38 -2.85 3.00
CA ASP A 248 -14.50 -3.54 3.67
C ASP A 248 -15.15 -4.57 2.74
N TRP A 249 -15.31 -4.24 1.45
CA TRP A 249 -15.81 -5.17 0.44
C TRP A 249 -14.92 -6.42 0.31
N ILE A 250 -13.61 -6.25 0.15
CA ILE A 250 -12.66 -7.36 0.04
C ILE A 250 -12.69 -8.21 1.31
N GLN A 251 -12.66 -7.59 2.49
CA GLN A 251 -12.73 -8.29 3.78
C GLN A 251 -14.02 -9.11 3.94
N ALA A 252 -15.15 -8.55 3.51
CA ALA A 252 -16.46 -9.21 3.63
C ALA A 252 -16.65 -10.32 2.58
N THR A 253 -16.10 -10.13 1.37
CA THR A 253 -16.30 -11.05 0.25
C THR A 253 -15.32 -12.22 0.27
N TYR A 254 -14.10 -12.00 0.77
CA TYR A 254 -13.00 -12.98 0.80
C TYR A 254 -12.48 -13.16 2.23
N PRO A 255 -13.21 -13.86 3.12
CA PRO A 255 -12.88 -13.97 4.54
C PRO A 255 -11.56 -14.69 4.83
N GLY A 256 -10.99 -15.42 3.85
CA GLY A 256 -9.67 -16.04 3.94
C GLY A 256 -8.51 -15.12 3.55
N VAL A 257 -8.77 -13.86 3.21
CA VAL A 257 -7.77 -12.89 2.75
C VAL A 257 -7.54 -11.82 3.81
N ASP A 258 -6.30 -11.63 4.21
CA ASP A 258 -5.92 -10.50 5.07
C ASP A 258 -6.01 -9.19 4.28
N ILE A 259 -6.77 -8.22 4.78
CA ILE A 259 -6.87 -6.91 4.15
C ILE A 259 -5.89 -5.92 4.78
N ALA A 260 -5.26 -5.11 3.93
CA ALA A 260 -4.49 -3.95 4.34
C ALA A 260 -4.88 -2.71 3.53
N VAL A 261 -4.60 -1.53 4.09
CA VAL A 261 -4.79 -0.25 3.41
C VAL A 261 -3.49 0.55 3.49
N SER A 262 -3.12 1.17 2.37
CA SER A 262 -2.05 2.16 2.31
C SER A 262 -2.63 3.54 1.99
N ALA A 263 -2.06 4.57 2.59
CA ALA A 263 -2.46 5.96 2.40
C ALA A 263 -1.28 6.81 1.87
N PRO A 264 -0.75 6.51 0.65
CA PRO A 264 0.35 7.28 0.09
C PRO A 264 -0.10 8.68 -0.29
N ARG A 265 0.72 9.70 0.04
CA ARG A 265 0.54 11.08 -0.47
C ARG A 265 1.44 11.33 -1.67
N MET A 266 0.99 12.22 -2.55
CA MET A 266 1.80 12.71 -3.67
C MET A 266 3.15 13.24 -3.16
N ARG A 267 4.22 12.91 -3.91
CA ARG A 267 5.58 13.37 -3.68
C ARG A 267 6.16 13.92 -4.97
N PRO A 268 7.18 14.77 -4.92
CA PRO A 268 7.93 15.19 -6.10
C PRO A 268 8.36 13.96 -6.92
N HIS A 269 8.26 14.08 -8.24
CA HIS A 269 8.60 13.03 -9.20
C HIS A 269 9.12 13.69 -10.50
N GLU A 270 9.79 12.93 -11.32
CA GLU A 270 10.17 13.39 -12.65
C GLU A 270 8.93 13.64 -13.51
N GLY A 271 8.75 14.90 -14.00
CA GLY A 271 7.59 15.31 -14.78
C GLY A 271 7.06 16.70 -14.38
N SER A 272 6.05 17.19 -15.11
CA SER A 272 5.50 18.55 -14.97
C SER A 272 4.09 18.62 -14.36
N PHE A 273 3.59 17.51 -13.78
CA PHE A 273 2.23 17.49 -13.21
C PHE A 273 2.19 18.24 -11.88
N ASN A 274 1.38 19.32 -11.84
CA ASN A 274 1.23 20.20 -10.69
C ASN A 274 -0.25 20.44 -10.30
N ASP A 275 -1.20 19.81 -10.98
CA ASP A 275 -2.63 19.90 -10.63
C ASP A 275 -2.95 18.92 -9.50
N ILE A 276 -2.57 19.32 -8.28
CA ILE A 276 -2.69 18.50 -7.08
C ILE A 276 -3.68 19.11 -6.08
N HIS A 277 -4.36 18.24 -5.33
CA HIS A 277 -5.20 18.57 -4.18
C HIS A 277 -4.50 18.09 -2.90
N PRO A 278 -3.53 18.83 -2.35
CA PRO A 278 -2.63 18.33 -1.33
C PRO A 278 -3.38 17.95 -0.05
N ALA A 279 -3.17 16.72 0.40
CA ALA A 279 -3.58 16.28 1.73
C ALA A 279 -2.51 16.67 2.75
N SER A 280 -2.90 17.40 3.80
CA SER A 280 -1.98 17.78 4.88
C SER A 280 -1.59 16.58 5.76
N GLU A 281 -0.58 16.75 6.64
CA GLU A 281 -0.25 15.74 7.65
C GLU A 281 -1.44 15.48 8.59
N ARG A 282 -2.21 16.53 8.92
CA ARG A 282 -3.41 16.43 9.76
C ARG A 282 -4.49 15.58 9.06
N ASP A 283 -4.66 15.75 7.76
CA ASP A 283 -5.60 14.96 6.97
C ASP A 283 -5.18 13.47 6.92
N LEU A 284 -3.89 13.20 6.74
CA LEU A 284 -3.36 11.84 6.78
C LEU A 284 -3.59 11.18 8.15
N VAL A 285 -3.35 11.91 9.24
CA VAL A 285 -3.63 11.44 10.61
C VAL A 285 -5.11 11.12 10.78
N GLN A 286 -6.02 12.02 10.36
CA GLN A 286 -7.45 11.78 10.41
C GLN A 286 -7.84 10.52 9.63
N TYR A 287 -7.33 10.36 8.43
CA TYR A 287 -7.61 9.21 7.57
C TYR A 287 -7.16 7.88 8.19
N ILE A 288 -5.91 7.81 8.67
CA ILE A 288 -5.37 6.60 9.33
C ILE A 288 -6.21 6.22 10.55
N GLN A 289 -6.57 7.19 11.38
CA GLN A 289 -7.40 6.95 12.56
C GLN A 289 -8.80 6.49 12.18
N ALA A 290 -9.45 7.14 11.21
CA ALA A 290 -10.77 6.75 10.72
C ALA A 290 -10.78 5.33 10.14
N LEU A 291 -9.76 4.97 9.34
CA LEU A 291 -9.58 3.60 8.84
C LEU A 291 -9.45 2.58 9.98
N ARG A 292 -8.65 2.87 11.00
CA ARG A 292 -8.48 1.98 12.16
C ARG A 292 -9.78 1.74 12.91
N LEU A 293 -10.62 2.77 13.05
CA LEU A 293 -11.92 2.67 13.71
C LEU A 293 -12.93 1.90 12.86
N TYR A 294 -12.92 2.11 11.54
CA TYR A 294 -13.84 1.46 10.61
C TYR A 294 -13.47 0.00 10.34
N LEU A 295 -12.19 -0.28 10.15
CA LEU A 295 -11.64 -1.60 9.83
C LEU A 295 -10.64 -2.04 10.93
N PRO A 296 -11.13 -2.46 12.11
CA PRO A 296 -10.29 -2.75 13.26
C PRO A 296 -9.20 -3.80 13.00
N ALA A 297 -9.49 -4.80 12.16
CA ALA A 297 -8.59 -5.92 11.85
C ALA A 297 -7.71 -5.68 10.61
N ALA A 298 -7.92 -4.59 9.85
CA ALA A 298 -7.13 -4.32 8.66
C ALA A 298 -5.71 -3.87 9.01
N GLY A 299 -4.71 -4.35 8.25
CA GLY A 299 -3.37 -3.76 8.26
C GLY A 299 -3.40 -2.32 7.75
N ILE A 300 -2.58 -1.42 8.30
CA ILE A 300 -2.38 -0.07 7.75
C ILE A 300 -0.90 0.13 7.53
N THR A 301 -0.54 0.39 6.26
CA THR A 301 0.85 0.50 5.81
C THR A 301 1.24 1.96 5.59
N LEU A 302 2.40 2.35 6.11
CA LEU A 302 3.00 3.66 5.93
C LEU A 302 4.37 3.55 5.24
N SER A 303 4.58 4.32 4.18
CA SER A 303 5.82 4.29 3.39
C SER A 303 6.78 5.44 3.74
N THR A 304 7.97 5.43 3.14
CA THR A 304 9.00 6.50 3.22
C THR A 304 8.61 7.80 2.49
N ARG A 305 7.39 7.86 1.95
CA ARG A 305 6.84 9.13 1.42
C ARG A 305 6.68 10.19 2.51
N GLU A 306 6.55 9.76 3.77
CA GLU A 306 6.40 10.65 4.92
C GLU A 306 7.74 10.89 5.61
N ARG A 307 7.92 12.12 6.10
CA ARG A 307 9.13 12.51 6.84
C ARG A 307 9.29 11.75 8.17
N PRO A 308 10.52 11.57 8.67
CA PRO A 308 10.81 10.79 9.89
C PRO A 308 9.94 11.17 11.08
N PHE A 309 9.81 12.46 11.36
CA PHE A 309 9.01 12.95 12.50
C PHE A 309 7.55 12.48 12.46
N LEU A 310 6.89 12.52 11.29
CA LEU A 310 5.50 12.10 11.15
C LEU A 310 5.39 10.57 11.27
N ARG A 311 6.32 9.83 10.65
CA ARG A 311 6.33 8.36 10.71
C ARG A 311 6.45 7.88 12.15
N ASP A 312 7.35 8.47 12.94
CA ASP A 312 7.54 8.11 14.35
C ASP A 312 6.28 8.41 15.19
N ARG A 313 5.60 9.54 14.93
CA ARG A 313 4.37 9.94 15.63
C ARG A 313 3.15 9.08 15.27
N LEU A 314 3.14 8.50 14.07
CA LEU A 314 2.07 7.61 13.64
C LEU A 314 2.21 6.18 14.20
N ILE A 315 3.39 5.79 14.71
CA ILE A 315 3.56 4.56 15.48
C ILE A 315 2.65 4.63 16.71
N GLY A 316 1.73 3.66 16.82
CA GLY A 316 0.72 3.64 17.87
C GLY A 316 -0.56 4.41 17.60
N LEU A 317 -0.70 5.08 16.44
CA LEU A 317 -1.91 5.79 16.03
C LEU A 317 -2.70 5.09 14.92
N GLY A 318 -2.48 3.78 14.73
CA GLY A 318 -3.26 3.00 13.77
C GLY A 318 -2.42 2.18 12.79
N ILE A 319 -1.18 2.60 12.47
CA ILE A 319 -0.32 1.86 11.53
C ILE A 319 0.16 0.53 12.14
N THR A 320 0.39 -0.45 11.25
CA THR A 320 0.85 -1.80 11.62
C THR A 320 2.08 -2.24 10.82
N LYS A 321 2.35 -1.56 9.70
CA LYS A 321 3.45 -1.90 8.79
C LYS A 321 4.13 -0.64 8.28
N ILE A 322 5.46 -0.64 8.24
CA ILE A 322 6.26 0.51 7.81
C ILE A 322 7.45 0.05 6.96
N SER A 323 7.79 0.79 5.92
CA SER A 323 8.97 0.49 5.09
C SER A 323 10.26 1.01 5.74
N ALA A 324 11.39 0.36 5.49
CA ALA A 324 12.70 0.74 6.00
C ALA A 324 13.80 0.43 4.98
N GLY A 325 14.88 1.20 4.97
CA GLY A 325 15.99 1.01 4.05
C GLY A 325 15.55 1.02 2.58
N VAL A 326 14.74 2.00 2.18
CA VAL A 326 14.07 2.02 0.88
C VAL A 326 14.97 2.66 -0.16
N SER A 327 15.11 1.99 -1.32
CA SER A 327 15.48 2.63 -2.58
C SER A 327 14.31 2.53 -3.56
N THR A 328 14.05 3.61 -4.32
CA THR A 328 13.06 3.65 -5.41
C THR A 328 13.70 3.49 -6.79
N ALA A 329 15.02 3.29 -6.83
CA ALA A 329 15.77 2.96 -8.02
C ALA A 329 15.75 1.46 -8.31
N VAL A 330 15.92 1.09 -9.59
CA VAL A 330 16.05 -0.32 -9.99
C VAL A 330 17.40 -0.87 -9.52
N GLY A 331 17.36 -1.95 -8.71
CA GLY A 331 18.59 -2.54 -8.17
C GLY A 331 19.33 -1.67 -7.16
N GLY A 332 18.64 -0.74 -6.50
CA GLY A 332 19.28 0.30 -5.68
C GLY A 332 19.81 -0.17 -4.31
N HIS A 333 19.66 -1.44 -3.91
CA HIS A 333 20.18 -1.93 -2.62
C HIS A 333 21.61 -2.47 -2.73
N ALA A 334 21.97 -3.17 -3.81
CA ALA A 334 23.30 -3.68 -4.02
C ALA A 334 24.26 -2.62 -4.59
N HIS A 335 23.73 -1.65 -5.34
CA HIS A 335 24.51 -0.60 -5.99
C HIS A 335 24.57 0.73 -5.21
N ALA A 336 23.87 0.84 -4.08
CA ALA A 336 23.84 2.03 -3.23
C ALA A 336 25.23 2.57 -2.80
N ALA A 337 26.30 1.85 -3.12
CA ALA A 337 27.68 2.25 -2.87
C ALA A 337 28.40 2.86 -4.10
N GLN A 338 27.79 2.87 -5.30
CA GLN A 338 28.56 3.18 -6.50
C GLN A 338 28.27 4.53 -7.15
N ASP A 339 27.05 5.08 -7.16
CA ASP A 339 26.84 6.46 -7.68
C ASP A 339 25.46 7.03 -7.32
N ALA A 340 25.41 7.97 -6.39
CA ALA A 340 24.18 8.68 -6.00
C ALA A 340 23.52 9.48 -7.15
N ALA A 341 24.25 9.78 -8.22
CA ALA A 341 23.72 10.50 -9.39
C ALA A 341 22.90 9.60 -10.31
N GLU A 342 23.24 8.31 -10.44
CA GLU A 342 22.47 7.34 -11.24
C GLU A 342 21.17 6.94 -10.54
N GLU A 343 21.12 6.96 -9.20
CA GLU A 343 19.93 6.63 -8.43
C GLU A 343 18.78 7.61 -8.69
N HIS A 344 19.06 8.91 -8.80
CA HIS A 344 18.03 9.93 -9.06
C HIS A 344 17.38 9.81 -10.45
N ASP A 345 18.14 9.35 -11.45
CA ASP A 345 17.66 9.22 -12.83
C ASP A 345 16.75 7.97 -13.04
N THR A 346 16.71 7.07 -12.08
CA THR A 346 15.91 5.83 -12.14
C THR A 346 14.76 5.79 -11.15
N ALA A 347 14.68 6.71 -10.22
CA ALA A 347 13.73 6.73 -9.12
C ALA A 347 12.29 7.02 -9.59
N GLN A 348 11.32 6.36 -8.98
CA GLN A 348 9.89 6.59 -9.25
C GLN A 348 9.38 7.91 -8.66
N PHE A 349 9.86 8.27 -7.47
CA PHE A 349 9.54 9.49 -6.73
C PHE A 349 10.59 9.69 -5.63
N GLU A 350 10.67 10.92 -5.09
CA GLU A 350 11.55 11.24 -3.95
C GLU A 350 11.03 10.62 -2.65
N ILE A 351 11.93 9.97 -1.91
CA ILE A 351 11.67 9.53 -0.54
C ILE A 351 11.94 10.68 0.45
N ALA A 352 11.16 10.73 1.54
CA ALA A 352 11.30 11.75 2.59
C ALA A 352 11.96 11.21 3.86
N ASP A 353 12.14 9.90 3.96
CA ASP A 353 12.79 9.21 5.08
C ASP A 353 13.74 8.15 4.51
N ASP A 354 15.02 8.40 4.62
CA ASP A 354 16.12 7.58 4.11
C ASP A 354 16.75 6.66 5.17
N ARG A 355 16.13 6.58 6.36
CA ARG A 355 16.62 5.73 7.44
C ARG A 355 16.73 4.26 7.01
N ASP A 356 17.85 3.64 7.36
CA ASP A 356 18.09 2.23 7.18
C ASP A 356 17.24 1.37 8.14
N VAL A 357 17.39 0.05 8.05
CA VAL A 357 16.59 -0.91 8.85
C VAL A 357 16.88 -0.78 10.34
N ASP A 358 18.15 -0.62 10.74
CA ASP A 358 18.58 -0.54 12.14
C ASP A 358 18.08 0.78 12.78
N GLN A 359 18.15 1.87 12.05
CA GLN A 359 17.61 3.17 12.48
C GLN A 359 16.09 3.13 12.67
N MET A 360 15.37 2.42 11.78
CA MET A 360 13.92 2.24 11.94
C MET A 360 13.57 1.32 13.10
N ILE A 361 14.33 0.25 13.32
CA ILE A 361 14.19 -0.62 14.49
C ILE A 361 14.32 0.23 15.76
N ALA A 362 15.39 1.00 15.90
CA ALA A 362 15.62 1.88 17.04
C ALA A 362 14.49 2.91 17.24
N ALA A 363 13.97 3.48 16.16
CA ALA A 363 12.85 4.43 16.23
C ALA A 363 11.55 3.79 16.73
N ILE A 364 11.25 2.55 16.31
CA ILE A 364 10.08 1.79 16.75
C ILE A 364 10.20 1.44 18.24
N GLU A 365 11.37 0.95 18.67
CA GLU A 365 11.65 0.62 20.06
C GLU A 365 11.57 1.84 20.99
N ALA A 366 12.06 2.99 20.52
CA ALA A 366 11.98 4.26 21.24
C ALA A 366 10.52 4.72 21.50
N GLN A 367 9.57 4.28 20.68
CA GLN A 367 8.13 4.49 20.88
C GLN A 367 7.48 3.41 21.78
N GLY A 368 8.24 2.44 22.29
CA GLY A 368 7.74 1.35 23.10
C GLY A 368 7.00 0.26 22.32
N TYR A 369 7.33 0.11 21.02
CA TYR A 369 6.80 -0.93 20.13
C TYR A 369 7.89 -1.93 19.76
N GLN A 370 7.49 -3.14 19.39
CA GLN A 370 8.38 -4.19 18.93
C GLN A 370 8.46 -4.17 17.40
N PRO A 371 9.66 -4.00 16.81
CA PRO A 371 9.86 -4.18 15.37
C PRO A 371 9.78 -5.66 15.02
N VAL A 372 9.09 -5.99 13.91
CA VAL A 372 8.89 -7.35 13.42
C VAL A 372 9.36 -7.43 11.97
N CYS A 373 10.49 -8.07 11.74
CA CYS A 373 11.08 -8.21 10.40
C CYS A 373 10.48 -9.34 9.58
N LYS A 374 9.67 -10.23 10.19
CA LYS A 374 9.02 -11.39 9.55
C LYS A 374 7.50 -11.23 9.63
N SER A 375 6.80 -11.46 8.51
CA SER A 375 5.35 -11.34 8.44
C SER A 375 4.65 -12.69 8.61
N TRP A 376 5.00 -13.63 7.76
CA TRP A 376 4.31 -14.91 7.63
C TRP A 376 5.29 -15.98 7.14
N GLU A 377 4.96 -17.25 7.41
CA GLU A 377 5.73 -18.41 6.95
C GLU A 377 4.77 -19.58 6.75
N PRO A 378 4.82 -20.27 5.60
CA PRO A 378 4.01 -21.45 5.36
C PRO A 378 4.32 -22.54 6.39
N LEU A 379 3.27 -23.08 7.02
CA LEU A 379 3.43 -24.13 8.03
C LEU A 379 4.08 -25.41 7.44
N ASP A 380 3.74 -25.73 6.19
CA ASP A 380 4.25 -26.91 5.50
C ASP A 380 5.78 -26.85 5.31
N GLU A 381 6.33 -25.66 5.07
CA GLU A 381 7.79 -25.46 4.97
C GLU A 381 8.46 -25.46 6.35
N ALA A 382 7.79 -24.92 7.38
CA ALA A 382 8.29 -24.94 8.75
C ALA A 382 8.39 -26.37 9.30
N TYR A 383 7.46 -27.25 8.93
CA TYR A 383 7.51 -28.68 9.30
C TYR A 383 8.44 -29.52 8.41
N ALA A 384 8.65 -29.14 7.15
CA ALA A 384 9.64 -29.78 6.28
C ALA A 384 11.09 -29.50 6.70
N CYS A 385 11.34 -28.45 7.46
CA CYS A 385 12.62 -28.11 8.09
C CYS A 385 12.90 -28.90 9.38
N GLY A 386 12.37 -30.12 9.52
CA GLY A 386 12.78 -31.12 10.52
C GLY A 386 14.19 -31.68 10.29
N LYS A 387 15.12 -30.84 9.84
CA LYS A 387 16.56 -31.09 9.86
C LYS A 387 17.17 -30.22 10.97
N SER A 388 17.20 -30.86 12.15
CA SER A 388 18.13 -30.67 13.29
C SER A 388 18.82 -29.31 13.38
N ALA A 389 18.57 -28.65 14.54
CA ALA A 389 19.46 -27.69 15.17
C ALA A 389 20.91 -28.21 15.27
#